data_11f7f81bbf6b4e98fef155965282ed9f
#
_entry.id   11f7f81bbf6b4e98fef155965282ed9f
#
_cell.length_a   1.000
_cell.length_b   1.000
_cell.length_c   1.000
_cell.angle_alpha   90.00
_cell.angle_beta   90.00
_cell.angle_gamma   90.00
#
_symmetry.space_group_name_H-M   'P 1'
#
loop_
_entity.id
_entity.type
_entity.pdbx_description
1 polymer ?
#
loop_
_entity_poly.entity_id
_entity_poly.type
_entity_poly.pdbx_seq_one_letter_code
_entity_poly.pdbx_strand_id
1 'polypeptide(L)'
;VCITGQMAMWDLLEKIENHATIIQSNTDAHYYIPFSEEDEKAIDEIANDWMKRTGYTLDDDPFKAIFQKDVNNYLAVTSDGKVKFKGAIGLTNGLKVSKAVVSNAFINYVVGGKDYKEFINECEDLRQFQIIAKTGWTFDDTVVRDVNGNEHKAQKVNRVFAIKDPSNAVEIFKVKRGSIMDEEGTTIVGDDSYTKGVPNAPEYYMIDNDAIGEGTITLDKLDKDYYINQVEDLL
;
A
#
# COMPACT_ATOMS: atom_id res chain seq x y z
N VAL A 1 -25.98 2.10 -16.15
CA VAL A 1 -24.69 2.78 -16.44
C VAL A 1 -23.54 1.80 -16.42
N CYS A 2 -23.30 1.03 -15.34
CA CYS A 2 -22.14 0.12 -15.26
C CYS A 2 -22.13 -0.96 -16.35
N ILE A 3 -23.26 -1.62 -16.62
CA ILE A 3 -23.35 -2.68 -17.63
C ILE A 3 -23.07 -2.12 -19.04
N THR A 4 -23.60 -0.94 -19.38
CA THR A 4 -23.36 -0.30 -20.68
C THR A 4 -21.88 -0.01 -20.89
N GLY A 5 -21.19 0.49 -19.84
CA GLY A 5 -19.75 0.72 -19.91
C GLY A 5 -18.95 -0.58 -20.10
N GLN A 6 -19.28 -1.63 -19.34
CA GLN A 6 -18.64 -2.94 -19.49
C GLN A 6 -18.85 -3.55 -20.90
N MET A 7 -20.06 -3.45 -21.43
CA MET A 7 -20.36 -3.92 -22.81
C MET A 7 -19.57 -3.13 -23.87
N ALA A 8 -19.45 -1.81 -23.69
CA ALA A 8 -18.66 -0.97 -24.58
C ALA A 8 -17.17 -1.32 -24.54
N MET A 9 -16.62 -1.56 -23.36
CA MET A 9 -15.22 -2.01 -23.21
C MET A 9 -15.02 -3.41 -23.79
N TRP A 10 -15.98 -4.31 -23.63
CA TRP A 10 -15.93 -5.63 -24.24
C TRP A 10 -15.90 -5.56 -25.79
N ASP A 11 -16.74 -4.73 -26.43
CA ASP A 11 -16.71 -4.49 -27.88
C ASP A 11 -15.35 -3.98 -28.37
N LEU A 12 -14.69 -3.15 -27.57
CA LEU A 12 -13.32 -2.69 -27.85
C LEU A 12 -12.32 -3.84 -27.76
N LEU A 13 -12.39 -4.62 -26.68
CA LEU A 13 -11.48 -5.75 -26.42
C LEU A 13 -11.51 -6.79 -27.55
N GLU A 14 -12.72 -7.22 -27.97
CA GLU A 14 -12.90 -8.20 -29.07
C GLU A 14 -12.24 -7.79 -30.39
N LYS A 15 -12.03 -6.49 -30.59
CA LYS A 15 -11.34 -5.97 -31.78
C LYS A 15 -9.83 -5.91 -31.58
N ILE A 16 -9.40 -5.45 -30.40
CA ILE A 16 -7.97 -5.32 -30.07
C ILE A 16 -7.28 -6.69 -29.97
N GLU A 17 -7.96 -7.73 -29.46
CA GLU A 17 -7.37 -9.07 -29.27
C GLU A 17 -6.83 -9.71 -30.57
N ASN A 18 -7.29 -9.27 -31.73
CA ASN A 18 -6.79 -9.73 -33.01
C ASN A 18 -5.44 -9.10 -33.42
N HIS A 19 -5.03 -8.03 -32.71
CA HIS A 19 -3.85 -7.22 -33.00
C HIS A 19 -2.84 -7.17 -31.84
N ALA A 20 -3.21 -7.74 -30.66
CA ALA A 20 -2.38 -7.65 -29.47
C ALA A 20 -2.55 -8.85 -28.53
N THR A 21 -1.52 -9.08 -27.72
CA THR A 21 -1.66 -9.91 -26.53
C THR A 21 -2.27 -9.07 -25.39
N ILE A 22 -3.43 -9.47 -24.92
CA ILE A 22 -4.09 -8.81 -23.80
C ILE A 22 -3.44 -9.27 -22.49
N ILE A 23 -2.90 -8.32 -21.74
CA ILE A 23 -2.24 -8.57 -20.45
C ILE A 23 -3.25 -8.49 -19.32
N GLN A 24 -4.13 -7.47 -19.36
CA GLN A 24 -5.13 -7.24 -18.33
C GLN A 24 -6.32 -6.45 -18.90
N SER A 25 -7.49 -6.75 -18.38
CA SER A 25 -8.71 -5.95 -18.60
C SER A 25 -9.30 -5.54 -17.25
N ASN A 26 -9.53 -4.25 -17.08
CA ASN A 26 -10.21 -3.64 -15.95
C ASN A 26 -11.60 -3.14 -16.35
N THR A 27 -12.30 -2.52 -15.42
CA THR A 27 -13.62 -1.93 -15.65
C THR A 27 -13.61 -0.84 -16.74
N ASP A 28 -12.48 -0.14 -16.89
CA ASP A 28 -12.30 1.09 -17.66
C ASP A 28 -10.98 1.15 -18.43
N ALA A 29 -10.21 0.07 -18.47
CA ALA A 29 -8.91 0.03 -19.15
C ALA A 29 -8.55 -1.37 -19.64
N HIS A 30 -7.84 -1.44 -20.78
CA HIS A 30 -7.18 -2.63 -21.28
C HIS A 30 -5.67 -2.38 -21.36
N TYR A 31 -4.89 -3.37 -20.90
CA TYR A 31 -3.43 -3.39 -21.03
C TYR A 31 -3.07 -4.47 -22.03
N TYR A 32 -2.30 -4.10 -23.05
CA TYR A 32 -1.99 -4.99 -24.15
C TYR A 32 -0.57 -4.74 -24.70
N ILE A 33 -0.07 -5.72 -25.44
CA ILE A 33 1.18 -5.64 -26.18
C ILE A 33 0.83 -5.88 -27.65
N PRO A 34 0.96 -4.89 -28.55
CA PRO A 34 0.74 -5.06 -29.99
C PRO A 34 1.66 -6.16 -30.56
N PHE A 35 1.21 -6.91 -31.56
CA PHE A 35 2.04 -7.93 -32.23
C PHE A 35 3.11 -7.29 -33.12
N SER A 36 2.83 -6.09 -33.68
CA SER A 36 3.72 -5.36 -34.58
C SER A 36 3.40 -3.86 -34.56
N GLU A 37 4.24 -3.03 -35.19
CA GLU A 37 3.96 -1.58 -35.39
C GLU A 37 2.73 -1.35 -36.30
N GLU A 38 2.45 -2.26 -37.24
CA GLU A 38 1.26 -2.22 -38.05
C GLU A 38 0.01 -2.51 -37.22
N ASP A 39 0.08 -3.47 -36.29
CA ASP A 39 -1.01 -3.80 -35.39
C ASP A 39 -1.27 -2.66 -34.39
N GLU A 40 -0.22 -1.98 -33.91
CA GLU A 40 -0.36 -0.78 -33.07
C GLU A 40 -1.19 0.29 -33.78
N LYS A 41 -0.89 0.59 -35.05
CA LYS A 41 -1.66 1.54 -35.87
C LYS A 41 -3.11 1.07 -36.09
N ALA A 42 -3.31 -0.23 -36.30
CA ALA A 42 -4.66 -0.79 -36.44
C ALA A 42 -5.47 -0.64 -35.15
N ILE A 43 -4.84 -0.80 -33.98
CA ILE A 43 -5.47 -0.58 -32.68
C ILE A 43 -5.84 0.90 -32.51
N ASP A 44 -4.99 1.84 -32.92
CA ASP A 44 -5.31 3.27 -32.90
C ASP A 44 -6.53 3.61 -33.75
N GLU A 45 -6.65 3.01 -34.95
CA GLU A 45 -7.81 3.18 -35.81
C GLU A 45 -9.08 2.60 -35.17
N ILE A 46 -8.99 1.40 -34.57
CA ILE A 46 -10.07 0.75 -33.83
C ILE A 46 -10.53 1.62 -32.67
N ALA A 47 -9.60 2.15 -31.87
CA ALA A 47 -9.89 3.01 -30.72
C ALA A 47 -10.57 4.32 -31.17
N ASN A 48 -10.06 4.94 -32.23
CA ASN A 48 -10.65 6.15 -32.80
C ASN A 48 -12.09 5.92 -33.34
N ASP A 49 -12.34 4.82 -34.03
CA ASP A 49 -13.68 4.44 -34.49
C ASP A 49 -14.62 4.16 -33.30
N TRP A 50 -14.11 3.46 -32.29
CA TRP A 50 -14.85 3.15 -31.08
C TRP A 50 -15.26 4.44 -30.34
N MET A 51 -14.34 5.41 -30.16
CA MET A 51 -14.63 6.73 -29.55
C MET A 51 -15.71 7.47 -30.31
N LYS A 52 -15.64 7.49 -31.64
CA LYS A 52 -16.68 8.13 -32.48
C LYS A 52 -18.05 7.49 -32.33
N ARG A 53 -18.11 6.16 -32.26
CA ARG A 53 -19.38 5.40 -32.15
C ARG A 53 -20.01 5.52 -30.78
N THR A 54 -19.20 5.50 -29.73
CA THR A 54 -19.69 5.46 -28.34
C THR A 54 -19.84 6.82 -27.69
N GLY A 55 -19.10 7.82 -28.17
CA GLY A 55 -19.01 9.15 -27.56
C GLY A 55 -18.14 9.19 -26.29
N TYR A 56 -17.49 8.08 -25.92
CA TYR A 56 -16.48 8.07 -24.86
C TYR A 56 -15.12 8.49 -25.41
N THR A 57 -14.25 8.94 -24.50
CA THR A 57 -12.84 9.23 -24.78
C THR A 57 -11.95 8.18 -24.13
N LEU A 58 -10.91 7.76 -24.83
CA LEU A 58 -9.84 6.91 -24.33
C LEU A 58 -8.57 7.73 -24.21
N ASP A 59 -7.84 7.55 -23.13
CA ASP A 59 -6.48 8.03 -22.97
C ASP A 59 -5.53 6.84 -23.25
N ASP A 60 -4.47 7.09 -23.99
CA ASP A 60 -3.40 6.13 -24.22
C ASP A 60 -2.20 6.45 -23.32
N ASP A 61 -1.79 5.46 -22.54
CA ASP A 61 -0.68 5.54 -21.61
C ASP A 61 0.39 4.48 -22.01
N PRO A 62 1.41 4.83 -22.79
CA PRO A 62 2.44 3.87 -23.19
C PRO A 62 3.36 3.51 -22.02
N PHE A 63 3.49 2.21 -21.75
CA PHE A 63 4.37 1.67 -20.72
C PHE A 63 5.53 0.92 -21.33
N LYS A 64 6.73 1.12 -20.77
CA LYS A 64 7.92 0.34 -21.10
C LYS A 64 7.91 -1.05 -20.47
N ALA A 65 7.35 -1.16 -19.27
CA ALA A 65 7.25 -2.41 -18.53
C ALA A 65 6.09 -2.35 -17.53
N ILE A 66 5.50 -3.49 -17.24
CA ILE A 66 4.53 -3.68 -16.17
C ILE A 66 4.93 -4.90 -15.33
N PHE A 67 4.92 -4.73 -14.01
CA PHE A 67 5.14 -5.78 -13.01
C PHE A 67 3.85 -5.93 -12.22
N GLN A 68 3.17 -7.04 -12.41
CA GLN A 68 1.81 -7.23 -11.93
C GLN A 68 1.72 -8.46 -11.04
N LYS A 69 1.19 -8.28 -9.83
CA LYS A 69 0.76 -9.37 -8.94
C LYS A 69 -0.70 -9.75 -9.22
N ASP A 70 -1.56 -8.76 -9.36
CA ASP A 70 -2.97 -8.88 -9.74
C ASP A 70 -3.50 -7.54 -10.27
N VAL A 71 -4.78 -7.49 -10.70
CA VAL A 71 -5.42 -6.30 -11.31
C VAL A 71 -5.42 -5.05 -10.42
N ASN A 72 -5.24 -5.21 -9.12
CA ASN A 72 -5.23 -4.11 -8.13
C ASN A 72 -3.85 -3.83 -7.55
N ASN A 73 -2.85 -4.68 -7.81
CA ASN A 73 -1.50 -4.59 -7.28
C ASN A 73 -0.50 -4.71 -8.43
N TYR A 74 -0.07 -3.58 -8.97
CA TYR A 74 0.90 -3.54 -10.05
C TYR A 74 1.79 -2.29 -9.99
N LEU A 75 2.93 -2.38 -10.66
CA LEU A 75 3.87 -1.31 -10.93
C LEU A 75 4.06 -1.23 -12.44
N ALA A 76 3.90 -0.05 -13.02
CA ALA A 76 4.14 0.20 -14.43
C ALA A 76 5.20 1.28 -14.62
N VAL A 77 6.12 1.06 -15.55
CA VAL A 77 7.17 2.01 -15.92
C VAL A 77 6.77 2.65 -17.24
N THR A 78 6.56 3.96 -17.22
CA THR A 78 6.22 4.73 -18.42
C THR A 78 7.43 4.84 -19.36
N SER A 79 7.21 5.21 -20.61
CA SER A 79 8.29 5.41 -21.61
C SER A 79 9.29 6.49 -21.21
N ASP A 80 8.87 7.50 -20.43
CA ASP A 80 9.75 8.55 -19.87
C ASP A 80 10.45 8.12 -18.55
N GLY A 81 10.28 6.86 -18.13
CA GLY A 81 10.95 6.30 -16.94
C GLY A 81 10.27 6.59 -15.60
N LYS A 82 9.10 7.23 -15.60
CA LYS A 82 8.33 7.40 -14.37
C LYS A 82 7.68 6.08 -13.96
N VAL A 83 7.48 5.91 -12.65
CA VAL A 83 6.84 4.72 -12.10
C VAL A 83 5.43 5.08 -11.65
N LYS A 84 4.44 4.41 -12.24
CA LYS A 84 3.04 4.39 -11.76
C LYS A 84 2.82 3.10 -10.99
N PHE A 85 2.08 3.17 -9.89
CA PHE A 85 1.78 1.98 -9.09
C PHE A 85 0.37 2.03 -8.50
N LYS A 86 -0.19 0.86 -8.25
CA LYS A 86 -1.50 0.66 -7.64
C LYS A 86 -1.41 -0.41 -6.56
N GLY A 87 -2.20 -0.24 -5.50
CA GLY A 87 -2.33 -1.23 -4.42
C GLY A 87 -1.23 -1.18 -3.38
N ALA A 88 -0.84 -2.36 -2.87
CA ALA A 88 0.07 -2.52 -1.74
C ALA A 88 1.51 -2.03 -2.01
N ILE A 89 1.90 -1.92 -3.28
CA ILE A 89 3.23 -1.47 -3.72
C ILE A 89 3.36 0.06 -3.67
N GLY A 90 2.23 0.76 -3.46
CA GLY A 90 2.18 2.23 -3.60
C GLY A 90 2.99 2.99 -2.57
N LEU A 91 3.86 3.88 -3.05
CA LEU A 91 4.44 4.94 -2.22
C LEU A 91 3.35 5.95 -1.88
N THR A 92 2.98 6.02 -0.62
CA THR A 92 2.12 7.11 -0.14
C THR A 92 2.99 8.31 0.22
N ASN A 93 2.69 9.47 -0.36
CA ASN A 93 3.42 10.72 -0.06
C ASN A 93 2.95 11.35 1.26
N GLY A 94 3.86 12.06 1.93
CA GLY A 94 3.57 12.86 3.12
C GLY A 94 3.44 12.03 4.42
N LEU A 95 2.60 12.51 5.35
CA LEU A 95 2.41 11.90 6.68
C LEU A 95 1.79 10.49 6.67
N LYS A 96 1.42 9.98 5.50
CA LYS A 96 0.87 8.63 5.34
C LYS A 96 1.91 7.59 4.94
N VAL A 97 3.16 8.00 4.76
CA VAL A 97 4.24 7.09 4.36
C VAL A 97 4.51 6.12 5.50
N SER A 98 4.24 4.85 5.24
CA SER A 98 4.49 3.76 6.18
C SER A 98 5.34 2.72 5.48
N LYS A 99 6.44 2.32 6.09
CA LYS A 99 7.39 1.34 5.55
C LYS A 99 7.91 1.71 4.15
N ALA A 100 8.27 2.99 3.93
CA ALA A 100 8.72 3.46 2.61
C ALA A 100 9.93 2.67 2.08
N VAL A 101 10.81 2.21 2.97
CA VAL A 101 11.97 1.38 2.63
C VAL A 101 11.57 0.11 1.88
N VAL A 102 10.44 -0.52 2.25
CA VAL A 102 9.93 -1.74 1.59
C VAL A 102 9.54 -1.45 0.15
N SER A 103 8.71 -0.43 -0.07
CA SER A 103 8.29 -0.04 -1.42
C SER A 103 9.47 0.42 -2.28
N ASN A 104 10.39 1.20 -1.72
CA ASN A 104 11.58 1.68 -2.42
C ASN A 104 12.52 0.53 -2.79
N ALA A 105 12.76 -0.40 -1.87
CA ALA A 105 13.58 -1.59 -2.12
C ALA A 105 12.96 -2.46 -3.22
N PHE A 106 11.65 -2.73 -3.14
CA PHE A 106 10.92 -3.48 -4.17
C PHE A 106 11.05 -2.83 -5.55
N ILE A 107 10.77 -1.52 -5.66
CA ILE A 107 10.85 -0.78 -6.93
C ILE A 107 12.28 -0.84 -7.49
N ASN A 108 13.30 -0.57 -6.67
CA ASN A 108 14.70 -0.63 -7.11
C ASN A 108 15.12 -2.04 -7.56
N TYR A 109 14.56 -3.08 -6.95
CA TYR A 109 14.81 -4.46 -7.34
C TYR A 109 14.19 -4.78 -8.71
N VAL A 110 12.87 -4.56 -8.87
CA VAL A 110 12.16 -4.96 -10.10
C VAL A 110 12.47 -4.07 -11.31
N VAL A 111 12.77 -2.78 -11.10
CA VAL A 111 13.04 -1.82 -12.18
C VAL A 111 14.53 -1.66 -12.45
N GLY A 112 15.34 -1.60 -11.40
CA GLY A 112 16.76 -1.28 -11.47
C GLY A 112 17.69 -2.48 -11.26
N GLY A 113 17.18 -3.65 -10.86
CA GLY A 113 17.98 -4.85 -10.59
C GLY A 113 18.88 -4.75 -9.35
N LYS A 114 18.70 -3.72 -8.49
CA LYS A 114 19.47 -3.59 -7.26
C LYS A 114 18.92 -4.57 -6.21
N ASP A 115 19.82 -5.31 -5.53
CA ASP A 115 19.44 -6.23 -4.47
C ASP A 115 18.68 -5.49 -3.34
N TYR A 116 17.47 -5.95 -3.01
CA TYR A 116 16.61 -5.29 -2.03
C TYR A 116 17.14 -5.43 -0.59
N LYS A 117 17.88 -6.51 -0.28
CA LYS A 117 18.51 -6.70 1.04
C LYS A 117 19.64 -5.71 1.24
N GLU A 118 20.46 -5.53 0.20
CA GLU A 118 21.50 -4.51 0.19
C GLU A 118 20.91 -3.12 0.34
N PHE A 119 19.86 -2.79 -0.45
CA PHE A 119 19.17 -1.50 -0.38
C PHE A 119 18.67 -1.18 1.05
N ILE A 120 18.02 -2.14 1.73
CA ILE A 120 17.49 -1.95 3.09
C ILE A 120 18.63 -1.80 4.09
N ASN A 121 19.69 -2.61 3.95
CA ASN A 121 20.85 -2.58 4.86
C ASN A 121 21.64 -1.28 4.76
N GLU A 122 21.77 -0.71 3.57
CA GLU A 122 22.45 0.55 3.33
C GLU A 122 21.60 1.81 3.60
N CYS A 123 20.29 1.65 3.78
CA CYS A 123 19.41 2.79 4.02
C CYS A 123 19.72 3.46 5.38
N GLU A 124 20.11 4.73 5.33
CA GLU A 124 20.44 5.56 6.48
C GLU A 124 19.30 6.52 6.90
N ASP A 125 18.24 6.62 6.08
CA ASP A 125 17.09 7.47 6.41
C ASP A 125 16.09 6.72 7.30
N LEU A 126 16.14 7.01 8.59
CA LEU A 126 15.27 6.39 9.60
C LEU A 126 13.77 6.57 9.29
N ARG A 127 13.38 7.66 8.61
CA ARG A 127 11.98 7.91 8.23
C ARG A 127 11.42 6.85 7.31
N GLN A 128 12.24 6.19 6.53
CA GLN A 128 11.80 5.14 5.60
C GLN A 128 11.35 3.87 6.32
N PHE A 129 11.81 3.67 7.56
CA PHE A 129 11.48 2.51 8.40
C PHE A 129 10.24 2.72 9.27
N GLN A 130 9.69 3.93 9.35
CA GLN A 130 8.53 4.21 10.19
C GLN A 130 7.30 3.41 9.74
N ILE A 131 6.56 2.88 10.71
CA ILE A 131 5.25 2.28 10.54
C ILE A 131 4.24 3.23 11.17
N ILE A 132 3.19 3.63 10.45
CA ILE A 132 2.18 4.53 10.97
C ILE A 132 1.02 3.71 11.56
N ALA A 133 0.94 3.70 12.88
CA ALA A 133 -0.18 3.14 13.62
C ALA A 133 -1.25 4.21 13.86
N LYS A 134 -2.41 4.06 13.21
CA LYS A 134 -3.51 5.01 13.30
C LYS A 134 -4.74 4.37 13.93
N THR A 135 -5.26 5.01 14.97
CA THR A 135 -6.56 4.69 15.56
C THR A 135 -7.64 5.51 14.86
N GLY A 136 -8.53 4.82 14.13
CA GLY A 136 -9.62 5.46 13.41
C GLY A 136 -10.66 6.10 14.35
N TRP A 137 -11.53 6.93 13.79
CA TRP A 137 -12.57 7.66 14.51
C TRP A 137 -13.64 6.75 15.18
N THR A 138 -13.75 5.50 14.73
CA THR A 138 -14.66 4.50 15.30
C THR A 138 -14.21 3.98 16.66
N PHE A 139 -12.97 4.27 17.08
CA PHE A 139 -12.40 3.91 18.36
C PHE A 139 -12.28 5.14 19.25
N ASP A 140 -12.52 4.95 20.53
CA ASP A 140 -12.52 6.04 21.52
C ASP A 140 -11.10 6.43 21.93
N ASP A 141 -10.25 5.44 22.20
CA ASP A 141 -8.89 5.64 22.70
C ASP A 141 -7.84 4.81 21.98
N THR A 142 -6.59 5.18 22.17
CA THR A 142 -5.39 4.37 21.89
C THR A 142 -4.70 4.11 23.23
N VAL A 143 -4.42 2.84 23.50
CA VAL A 143 -3.70 2.39 24.71
C VAL A 143 -2.42 1.69 24.28
N VAL A 144 -1.35 1.98 24.99
CA VAL A 144 -0.06 1.33 24.85
C VAL A 144 0.22 0.53 26.10
N ARG A 145 0.62 -0.73 25.91
CA ARG A 145 1.05 -1.63 26.97
C ARG A 145 2.55 -1.88 26.84
N ASP A 146 3.30 -1.68 27.91
CA ASP A 146 4.73 -1.98 27.97
C ASP A 146 5.01 -3.46 28.25
N VAL A 147 6.28 -3.87 28.22
CA VAL A 147 6.72 -5.25 28.52
C VAL A 147 6.40 -5.71 29.96
N ASN A 148 6.14 -4.80 30.89
CA ASN A 148 5.74 -5.09 32.25
C ASN A 148 4.22 -5.19 32.44
N GLY A 149 3.46 -4.97 31.37
CA GLY A 149 2.00 -4.97 31.39
C GLY A 149 1.38 -3.66 31.82
N ASN A 150 2.16 -2.58 32.03
CA ASN A 150 1.61 -1.27 32.37
C ASN A 150 0.96 -0.63 31.15
N GLU A 151 -0.23 -0.09 31.35
CA GLU A 151 -0.98 0.57 30.28
C GLU A 151 -1.00 2.08 30.47
N HIS A 152 -0.87 2.80 29.36
CA HIS A 152 -1.05 4.23 29.32
C HIS A 152 -1.74 4.68 28.03
N LYS A 153 -2.43 5.81 28.10
CA LYS A 153 -3.09 6.40 26.94
C LYS A 153 -2.06 7.03 26.01
N ALA A 154 -2.18 6.77 24.72
CA ALA A 154 -1.35 7.34 23.67
C ALA A 154 -2.15 8.22 22.71
N GLN A 155 -1.48 8.96 21.87
CA GLN A 155 -2.11 9.72 20.79
C GLN A 155 -2.72 8.79 19.72
N LYS A 156 -3.67 9.31 18.92
CA LYS A 156 -4.37 8.50 17.91
C LYS A 156 -3.51 8.13 16.69
N VAL A 157 -2.39 8.79 16.48
CA VAL A 157 -1.46 8.48 15.40
C VAL A 157 -0.08 8.35 16.01
N ASN A 158 0.52 7.18 15.87
CA ASN A 158 1.84 6.89 16.42
C ASN A 158 2.79 6.43 15.32
N ARG A 159 4.04 6.82 15.46
CA ARG A 159 5.16 6.31 14.71
C ARG A 159 5.76 5.11 15.43
N VAL A 160 5.83 3.99 14.73
CA VAL A 160 6.26 2.70 15.25
C VAL A 160 7.43 2.22 14.42
N PHE A 161 8.39 1.56 15.07
CA PHE A 161 9.57 0.98 14.42
C PHE A 161 9.76 -0.46 14.88
N ALA A 162 10.02 -1.37 13.95
CA ALA A 162 10.42 -2.74 14.26
C ALA A 162 11.79 -2.72 14.94
N ILE A 163 11.95 -3.43 16.06
CA ILE A 163 13.17 -3.48 16.85
C ILE A 163 13.57 -4.91 17.16
N LYS A 164 14.89 -5.12 17.37
CA LYS A 164 15.45 -6.44 17.74
C LYS A 164 15.35 -6.73 19.22
N ASP A 165 15.56 -5.71 20.06
CA ASP A 165 15.58 -5.86 21.52
C ASP A 165 14.16 -5.74 22.10
N PRO A 166 13.64 -6.81 22.75
CA PRO A 166 12.30 -6.80 23.34
C PRO A 166 12.19 -5.90 24.59
N SER A 167 13.30 -5.45 25.18
CA SER A 167 13.27 -4.72 26.45
C SER A 167 12.50 -3.40 26.41
N ASN A 168 12.43 -2.78 25.22
CA ASN A 168 11.67 -1.54 24.95
C ASN A 168 10.44 -1.76 24.09
N ALA A 169 10.04 -3.02 23.90
CA ALA A 169 8.87 -3.33 23.09
C ALA A 169 7.58 -2.85 23.77
N VAL A 170 6.61 -2.53 22.92
CA VAL A 170 5.27 -2.13 23.37
C VAL A 170 4.22 -2.81 22.49
N GLU A 171 2.99 -2.88 23.00
CA GLU A 171 1.81 -3.22 22.22
C GLU A 171 0.87 -2.04 22.14
N ILE A 172 0.32 -1.75 20.97
CA ILE A 172 -0.68 -0.71 20.75
C ILE A 172 -2.05 -1.36 20.59
N PHE A 173 -3.02 -0.84 21.32
CA PHE A 173 -4.43 -1.25 21.21
C PHE A 173 -5.31 -0.06 20.84
N LYS A 174 -6.27 -0.33 19.96
CA LYS A 174 -7.43 0.54 19.70
C LYS A 174 -8.53 0.12 20.62
N VAL A 175 -9.04 1.03 21.41
CA VAL A 175 -10.05 0.74 22.43
C VAL A 175 -11.38 1.33 22.01
N LYS A 176 -12.42 0.48 22.03
CA LYS A 176 -13.80 0.87 21.91
C LYS A 176 -14.45 0.75 23.27
N ARG A 177 -14.95 1.84 23.82
CA ARG A 177 -15.63 1.85 25.11
C ARG A 177 -16.93 1.07 25.03
N GLY A 178 -17.11 0.15 25.95
CA GLY A 178 -18.34 -0.60 26.08
C GLY A 178 -19.47 0.28 26.59
N SER A 179 -20.62 0.18 25.97
CA SER A 179 -21.85 0.80 26.47
C SER A 179 -23.01 -0.20 26.33
N ILE A 180 -23.80 -0.35 27.38
CA ILE A 180 -24.98 -1.17 27.42
C ILE A 180 -26.15 -0.26 27.76
N MET A 181 -27.30 -0.43 27.13
CA MET A 181 -28.55 0.21 27.56
C MET A 181 -29.20 -0.69 28.63
N ASP A 182 -29.56 -0.11 29.75
CA ASP A 182 -30.39 -0.78 30.74
C ASP A 182 -31.87 -0.84 30.31
N GLU A 183 -32.70 -1.51 31.12
CA GLU A 183 -34.13 -1.68 30.87
C GLU A 183 -34.90 -0.34 30.87
N GLU A 184 -34.33 0.70 31.48
CA GLU A 184 -34.90 2.05 31.57
C GLU A 184 -34.42 2.95 30.42
N GLY A 185 -33.58 2.44 29.49
CA GLY A 185 -33.00 3.17 28.36
C GLY A 185 -31.82 4.07 28.73
N THR A 186 -31.26 3.90 29.94
CA THR A 186 -30.06 4.62 30.38
C THR A 186 -28.81 3.88 29.89
N THR A 187 -27.84 4.63 29.36
CA THR A 187 -26.56 4.06 28.93
C THR A 187 -25.68 3.79 30.15
N ILE A 188 -25.35 2.53 30.38
CA ILE A 188 -24.39 2.10 31.42
C ILE A 188 -23.08 1.68 30.79
N VAL A 189 -21.98 1.74 31.56
CA VAL A 189 -20.65 1.33 31.11
C VAL A 189 -20.63 -0.21 31.00
N GLY A 190 -20.30 -0.70 29.80
CA GLY A 190 -20.00 -2.10 29.54
C GLY A 190 -18.50 -2.36 29.47
N ASP A 191 -18.13 -3.60 29.14
CA ASP A 191 -16.72 -3.96 28.98
C ASP A 191 -16.12 -3.31 27.73
N ASP A 192 -14.91 -2.75 27.88
CA ASP A 192 -14.15 -2.19 26.77
C ASP A 192 -13.61 -3.30 25.86
N SER A 193 -13.64 -3.07 24.55
CA SER A 193 -13.03 -3.97 23.58
C SER A 193 -11.68 -3.44 23.10
N TYR A 194 -10.70 -4.34 23.02
CA TYR A 194 -9.32 -4.07 22.63
C TYR A 194 -9.01 -4.73 21.28
N THR A 195 -8.58 -3.95 20.31
CA THR A 195 -8.15 -4.44 19.00
C THR A 195 -6.69 -4.04 18.76
N LYS A 196 -5.85 -4.96 18.27
CA LYS A 196 -4.44 -4.65 17.94
C LYS A 196 -4.35 -3.43 17.02
N GLY A 197 -3.52 -2.47 17.41
CA GLY A 197 -3.38 -1.17 16.72
C GLY A 197 -2.52 -1.22 15.48
N VAL A 198 -1.57 -2.16 15.42
CA VAL A 198 -0.64 -2.34 14.29
C VAL A 198 -1.00 -3.64 13.56
N PRO A 199 -1.61 -3.57 12.37
CA PRO A 199 -1.85 -4.76 11.54
C PRO A 199 -0.52 -5.35 11.06
N ASN A 200 -0.40 -6.68 11.04
CA ASN A 200 0.83 -7.38 10.66
C ASN A 200 2.07 -6.80 11.35
N ALA A 201 1.93 -6.64 12.68
CA ALA A 201 2.97 -6.05 13.52
C ALA A 201 4.27 -6.86 13.43
N PRO A 202 5.44 -6.19 13.56
CA PRO A 202 6.69 -6.88 13.87
C PRO A 202 6.56 -7.68 15.18
N GLU A 203 7.44 -8.64 15.39
CA GLU A 203 7.47 -9.39 16.65
C GLU A 203 7.67 -8.45 17.85
N TYR A 204 8.63 -7.53 17.71
CA TYR A 204 8.87 -6.46 18.69
C TYR A 204 8.86 -5.11 17.98
N TYR A 205 8.23 -4.13 18.59
CA TYR A 205 8.24 -2.76 18.09
C TYR A 205 8.16 -1.75 19.23
N MET A 206 8.68 -0.56 18.98
CA MET A 206 8.57 0.57 19.89
C MET A 206 7.90 1.77 19.23
N ILE A 207 7.39 2.68 20.05
CA ILE A 207 6.86 3.98 19.61
C ILE A 207 7.97 5.03 19.76
N ASP A 208 8.16 5.83 18.72
CA ASP A 208 8.96 7.04 18.77
C ASP A 208 8.29 8.13 17.96
N ASN A 209 7.64 9.05 18.64
CA ASN A 209 6.90 10.17 18.05
C ASN A 209 7.72 11.46 17.98
N ASP A 210 8.92 11.48 18.53
CA ASP A 210 9.82 12.62 18.52
C ASP A 210 10.32 12.93 17.11
N ALA A 211 10.90 14.09 16.90
CA ALA A 211 11.50 14.41 15.61
C ALA A 211 12.61 13.40 15.26
N ILE A 212 12.75 13.06 13.98
CA ILE A 212 13.74 12.09 13.53
C ILE A 212 15.15 12.59 13.93
N GLY A 213 15.87 11.74 14.65
CA GLY A 213 17.20 12.05 15.20
C GLY A 213 17.17 12.71 16.60
N GLU A 214 16.00 13.06 17.10
CA GLU A 214 15.83 13.60 18.47
C GLU A 214 15.24 12.55 19.42
N GLY A 215 14.64 11.48 18.88
CA GLY A 215 14.05 10.39 19.65
C GLY A 215 15.04 9.32 20.08
N THR A 216 14.51 8.24 20.63
CA THR A 216 15.30 7.13 21.19
C THR A 216 15.63 6.04 20.16
N ILE A 217 14.94 6.02 19.01
CA ILE A 217 15.19 5.06 17.94
C ILE A 217 16.40 5.45 17.11
N THR A 218 17.25 4.49 16.83
CA THR A 218 18.45 4.61 15.99
C THR A 218 18.51 3.44 15.01
N LEU A 219 19.27 3.57 13.93
CA LEU A 219 19.35 2.55 12.88
C LEU A 219 19.83 1.18 13.36
N ASP A 220 20.72 1.15 14.36
CA ASP A 220 21.26 -0.08 14.96
C ASP A 220 20.23 -0.86 15.78
N LYS A 221 19.20 -0.17 16.30
CA LYS A 221 18.11 -0.81 17.05
C LYS A 221 17.06 -1.45 16.14
N LEU A 222 17.02 -1.06 14.86
CA LEU A 222 16.00 -1.56 13.93
C LEU A 222 16.14 -3.05 13.65
N ASP A 223 15.04 -3.73 13.60
CA ASP A 223 14.94 -5.06 12.98
C ASP A 223 14.75 -4.91 11.47
N LYS A 224 15.89 -4.84 10.75
CA LYS A 224 15.87 -4.72 9.28
C LYS A 224 15.36 -5.99 8.60
N ASP A 225 15.46 -7.15 9.23
CA ASP A 225 14.98 -8.42 8.68
C ASP A 225 13.44 -8.42 8.54
N TYR A 226 12.72 -7.77 9.47
CA TYR A 226 11.29 -7.55 9.32
C TYR A 226 10.93 -6.84 8.01
N TYR A 227 11.67 -5.79 7.63
CA TYR A 227 11.40 -5.04 6.40
C TYR A 227 11.84 -5.82 5.15
N ILE A 228 12.90 -6.61 5.24
CA ILE A 228 13.35 -7.52 4.17
C ILE A 228 12.26 -8.56 3.88
N ASN A 229 11.72 -9.21 4.91
CA ASN A 229 10.64 -10.20 4.77
C ASN A 229 9.37 -9.58 4.14
N GLN A 230 9.08 -8.31 4.46
CA GLN A 230 7.96 -7.60 3.80
C GLN A 230 8.18 -7.38 2.29
N VAL A 231 9.42 -7.26 1.82
CA VAL A 231 9.72 -7.22 0.37
C VAL A 231 9.55 -8.61 -0.23
N GLU A 232 10.00 -9.67 0.47
CA GLU A 232 9.85 -11.07 0.02
C GLU A 232 8.37 -11.44 -0.13
N ASP A 233 7.48 -10.96 0.73
CA ASP A 233 6.03 -11.14 0.62
C ASP A 233 5.41 -10.45 -0.62
N LEU A 234 6.09 -9.44 -1.19
CA LEU A 234 5.65 -8.74 -2.40
C LEU A 234 6.13 -9.41 -3.69
N LEU A 235 7.25 -10.16 -3.63
CA LEU A 235 7.84 -10.88 -4.77
C LEU A 235 7.11 -12.18 -5.05
#